data_4b51089ebf493ffad9fd1a105491cd9c
#
_entry.id   4b51089ebf493ffad9fd1a105491cd9c
#
_cell.length_a   1.000
_cell.length_b   1.000
_cell.length_c   1.000
_cell.angle_alpha   90.00
_cell.angle_beta   90.00
_cell.angle_gamma   90.00
#
_symmetry.space_group_name_H-M   'P 1'
#
loop_
_entity.id
_entity.type
_entity.pdbx_description
1 polymer ?
#
loop_
_entity_poly.entity_id
_entity_poly.type
_entity_poly.pdbx_seq_one_letter_code
_entity_poly.pdbx_strand_id
1 'polypeptide(L)'
;LDDVEYLNADQEEPYMIAQANSELDKKSNLVGTRVTCRNQDEVLELDPKEVHYMDVSPKQLVSVAAGLIPFLEHDDANRALMGSNMQRQGVPLLQSDTPYVGTGIEERVAIDSKTVEIADIDGIIAQVDANRIVLTKDGEIPVKYKDIKTDAKKDIFVYDLRKFMRSNAGTCFNQKPIVSRGEPVKKGQILADGASTQDGELAIGRNILV
;
A
#
# COMPACT_ATOMS: atom_id res chain seq x y z
N LEU A 1 -15.71 -7.19 16.29
CA LEU A 1 -14.41 -6.60 15.92
C LEU A 1 -14.70 -5.29 15.20
N ASP A 2 -14.35 -4.16 15.84
CA ASP A 2 -14.79 -2.84 15.36
C ASP A 2 -13.62 -1.97 14.92
N ASP A 3 -12.47 -2.04 15.59
CA ASP A 3 -11.33 -1.18 15.34
C ASP A 3 -10.00 -1.94 15.29
N VAL A 4 -8.99 -1.33 14.66
CA VAL A 4 -7.62 -1.83 14.64
C VAL A 4 -6.80 -1.09 15.68
N GLU A 5 -6.23 -1.83 16.62
CA GLU A 5 -5.35 -1.32 17.66
C GLU A 5 -3.91 -1.78 17.43
N TYR A 6 -2.96 -0.89 17.66
CA TYR A 6 -1.53 -1.20 17.55
C TYR A 6 -0.94 -1.39 18.94
N LEU A 7 -0.49 -2.61 19.22
CA LEU A 7 0.11 -2.99 20.48
C LEU A 7 1.60 -3.24 20.35
N ASN A 8 2.37 -2.85 21.33
CA ASN A 8 3.74 -3.30 21.51
C ASN A 8 3.77 -4.70 22.13
N ALA A 9 4.90 -5.42 22.03
CA ALA A 9 5.05 -6.76 22.60
C ALA A 9 4.70 -6.83 24.10
N ASP A 10 5.14 -5.86 24.89
CA ASP A 10 4.84 -5.79 26.32
C ASP A 10 3.34 -5.54 26.60
N GLN A 11 2.66 -4.86 25.71
CA GLN A 11 1.24 -4.54 25.86
C GLN A 11 0.36 -5.73 25.44
N GLU A 12 0.78 -6.53 24.48
CA GLU A 12 0.02 -7.70 24.02
C GLU A 12 0.13 -8.90 24.96
N GLU A 13 1.17 -8.95 25.80
CA GLU A 13 1.49 -10.09 26.67
C GLU A 13 0.31 -10.58 27.54
N PRO A 14 -0.52 -9.73 28.16
CA PRO A 14 -1.63 -10.16 29.00
C PRO A 14 -2.87 -10.62 28.22
N TYR A 15 -2.91 -10.44 26.90
CA TYR A 15 -4.13 -10.64 26.12
C TYR A 15 -4.16 -12.00 25.40
N MET A 16 -5.39 -12.53 25.27
CA MET A 16 -5.70 -13.68 24.44
C MET A 16 -5.99 -13.21 23.02
N ILE A 17 -5.17 -13.61 22.05
CA ILE A 17 -5.23 -13.13 20.68
C ILE A 17 -5.60 -14.29 19.76
N ALA A 18 -6.76 -14.19 19.08
CA ALA A 18 -7.20 -15.18 18.10
C ALA A 18 -6.37 -15.11 16.81
N GLN A 19 -6.25 -16.24 16.15
CA GLN A 19 -5.58 -16.31 14.85
C GLN A 19 -6.39 -15.57 13.76
N ALA A 20 -5.69 -14.95 12.81
CA ALA A 20 -6.29 -14.20 11.72
C ALA A 20 -7.20 -15.02 10.78
N ASN A 21 -7.07 -16.34 10.77
CA ASN A 21 -7.88 -17.26 9.98
C ASN A 21 -9.14 -17.78 10.71
N SER A 22 -9.41 -17.28 11.91
CA SER A 22 -10.61 -17.64 12.66
C SER A 22 -11.87 -17.19 11.91
N GLU A 23 -12.88 -18.03 11.90
CA GLU A 23 -14.14 -17.74 11.20
C GLU A 23 -14.92 -16.61 11.88
N LEU A 24 -15.41 -15.67 11.07
CA LEU A 24 -16.24 -14.55 11.51
C LEU A 24 -17.63 -14.65 10.89
N ASP A 25 -18.63 -14.22 11.63
CA ASP A 25 -19.98 -14.04 11.11
C ASP A 25 -20.09 -12.73 10.31
N LYS A 26 -21.26 -12.49 9.70
CA LYS A 26 -21.54 -11.23 8.96
C LYS A 26 -21.51 -9.96 9.84
N LYS A 27 -21.48 -10.11 11.15
CA LYS A 27 -21.40 -9.02 12.13
C LYS A 27 -20.01 -8.89 12.75
N SER A 28 -19.02 -9.54 12.15
CA SER A 28 -17.62 -9.54 12.64
C SER A 28 -17.46 -10.13 14.04
N ASN A 29 -18.30 -11.09 14.44
CA ASN A 29 -18.10 -11.84 15.66
C ASN A 29 -17.45 -13.18 15.37
N LEU A 30 -16.63 -13.67 16.30
CA LEU A 30 -16.03 -15.00 16.21
C LEU A 30 -17.11 -16.09 16.25
N VAL A 31 -17.01 -17.04 15.32
CA VAL A 31 -17.93 -18.18 15.18
C VAL A 31 -17.26 -19.44 15.71
N GLY A 32 -18.03 -20.30 16.38
CA GLY A 32 -17.56 -21.58 16.89
C GLY A 32 -17.71 -21.71 18.39
N THR A 33 -17.54 -22.94 18.86
CA THR A 33 -17.57 -23.25 20.30
C THR A 33 -16.21 -23.03 20.97
N ARG A 34 -15.13 -23.13 20.18
CA ARG A 34 -13.74 -22.88 20.60
C ARG A 34 -12.98 -22.19 19.48
N VAL A 35 -12.10 -21.29 19.85
CA VAL A 35 -11.22 -20.53 18.96
C VAL A 35 -9.77 -20.72 19.40
N THR A 36 -8.91 -21.00 18.43
CA THR A 36 -7.48 -21.11 18.67
C THR A 36 -6.89 -19.72 18.91
N CYS A 37 -6.32 -19.53 20.08
CA CYS A 37 -5.72 -18.29 20.52
C CYS A 37 -4.27 -18.50 20.94
N ARG A 38 -3.48 -17.45 20.88
CA ARG A 38 -2.14 -17.39 21.45
C ARG A 38 -2.16 -16.48 22.70
N ASN A 39 -1.41 -16.88 23.68
CA ASN A 39 -1.05 -16.03 24.82
C ASN A 39 0.41 -16.31 25.14
N GLN A 40 1.25 -15.32 25.02
CA GLN A 40 2.71 -15.50 25.10
C GLN A 40 3.21 -16.59 24.16
N ASP A 41 3.81 -17.65 24.69
CA ASP A 41 4.35 -18.80 23.97
C ASP A 41 3.38 -19.99 23.86
N GLU A 42 2.20 -19.89 24.46
CA GLU A 42 1.21 -20.96 24.49
C GLU A 42 0.11 -20.76 23.45
N VAL A 43 -0.30 -21.87 22.83
CA VAL A 43 -1.47 -21.92 21.96
C VAL A 43 -2.60 -22.62 22.68
N LEU A 44 -3.70 -21.93 22.90
CA LEU A 44 -4.83 -22.37 23.68
C LEU A 44 -6.12 -22.36 22.85
N GLU A 45 -7.03 -23.26 23.17
CA GLU A 45 -8.39 -23.22 22.62
C GLU A 45 -9.35 -22.67 23.69
N LEU A 46 -9.93 -21.49 23.42
CA LEU A 46 -10.76 -20.75 24.35
C LEU A 46 -12.18 -20.53 23.81
N ASP A 47 -13.10 -20.18 24.72
CA ASP A 47 -14.42 -19.69 24.32
C ASP A 47 -14.26 -18.32 23.63
N PRO A 48 -15.00 -18.06 22.54
CA PRO A 48 -14.98 -16.74 21.88
C PRO A 48 -15.15 -15.53 22.78
N LYS A 49 -15.77 -15.68 23.94
CA LYS A 49 -15.98 -14.61 24.92
C LYS A 49 -14.75 -14.25 25.73
N GLU A 50 -13.77 -15.14 25.78
CA GLU A 50 -12.51 -14.95 26.51
C GLU A 50 -11.43 -14.35 25.61
N VAL A 51 -11.70 -14.19 24.33
CA VAL A 51 -10.79 -13.61 23.32
C VAL A 51 -10.84 -12.09 23.39
N HIS A 52 -9.68 -11.45 23.52
CA HIS A 52 -9.56 -10.00 23.62
C HIS A 52 -9.32 -9.35 22.27
N TYR A 53 -8.43 -9.92 21.46
CA TYR A 53 -8.02 -9.42 20.16
C TYR A 53 -7.96 -10.55 19.11
N MET A 54 -7.91 -10.17 17.85
CA MET A 54 -7.67 -11.08 16.74
C MET A 54 -6.59 -10.47 15.85
N ASP A 55 -5.66 -11.29 15.37
CA ASP A 55 -4.66 -10.86 14.41
C ASP A 55 -5.32 -10.37 13.12
N VAL A 56 -4.85 -9.25 12.57
CA VAL A 56 -5.45 -8.64 11.38
C VAL A 56 -5.24 -9.50 10.13
N SER A 57 -4.06 -10.12 9.99
CA SER A 57 -3.73 -10.94 8.83
C SER A 57 -2.60 -11.93 9.14
N PRO A 58 -2.60 -13.14 8.55
CA PRO A 58 -1.47 -14.06 8.61
C PRO A 58 -0.17 -13.48 8.00
N LYS A 59 -0.28 -12.49 7.13
CA LYS A 59 0.85 -11.81 6.49
C LYS A 59 1.76 -11.05 7.46
N GLN A 60 1.30 -10.80 8.69
CA GLN A 60 2.13 -10.17 9.74
C GLN A 60 3.38 -10.97 10.12
N LEU A 61 3.39 -12.28 9.87
CA LEU A 61 4.52 -13.16 10.20
C LEU A 61 5.76 -12.92 9.33
N VAL A 62 5.59 -12.32 8.17
CA VAL A 62 6.66 -12.10 7.20
C VAL A 62 6.91 -10.60 7.00
N SER A 63 8.15 -10.26 6.61
CA SER A 63 8.47 -8.88 6.23
C SER A 63 7.75 -8.48 4.94
N VAL A 64 7.64 -7.18 4.67
CA VAL A 64 7.04 -6.67 3.44
C VAL A 64 7.74 -7.25 2.20
N ALA A 65 9.07 -7.28 2.20
CA ALA A 65 9.82 -7.83 1.06
C ALA A 65 9.56 -9.34 0.85
N ALA A 66 9.49 -10.13 1.92
CA ALA A 66 9.12 -11.54 1.83
C ALA A 66 7.64 -11.71 1.43
N GLY A 67 6.76 -10.84 1.91
CA GLY A 67 5.34 -10.84 1.57
C GLY A 67 5.03 -10.51 0.10
N LEU A 68 5.99 -9.94 -0.64
CA LEU A 68 5.90 -9.70 -2.08
C LEU A 68 6.30 -10.90 -2.94
N ILE A 69 6.80 -11.99 -2.35
CA ILE A 69 7.18 -13.20 -3.08
C ILE A 69 5.94 -14.07 -3.29
N PRO A 70 5.47 -14.27 -4.53
CA PRO A 70 4.36 -15.17 -4.78
C PRO A 70 4.76 -16.62 -4.49
N PHE A 71 3.84 -17.42 -3.94
CA PHE A 71 4.07 -18.82 -3.57
C PHE A 71 5.23 -19.03 -2.58
N LEU A 72 5.43 -18.09 -1.67
CA LEU A 72 6.49 -18.13 -0.66
C LEU A 72 6.52 -19.44 0.13
N GLU A 73 5.35 -20.01 0.42
CA GLU A 73 5.18 -21.26 1.15
C GLU A 73 5.80 -22.49 0.46
N HIS A 74 6.08 -22.39 -0.82
CA HIS A 74 6.72 -23.46 -1.62
C HIS A 74 8.23 -23.28 -1.75
N ASP A 75 8.79 -22.19 -1.26
CA ASP A 75 10.21 -21.87 -1.35
C ASP A 75 10.97 -22.32 -0.08
N ASP A 76 12.19 -22.78 -0.28
CA ASP A 76 13.13 -22.98 0.83
C ASP A 76 13.47 -21.64 1.49
N ALA A 77 13.64 -21.65 2.83
CA ALA A 77 13.89 -20.43 3.60
C ALA A 77 15.16 -19.68 3.14
N ASN A 78 16.21 -20.39 2.76
CA ASN A 78 17.43 -19.77 2.26
C ASN A 78 17.21 -19.07 0.92
N ARG A 79 16.41 -19.67 0.03
CA ARG A 79 16.08 -19.07 -1.27
C ARG A 79 15.12 -17.88 -1.13
N ALA A 80 14.16 -17.97 -0.25
CA ALA A 80 13.29 -16.85 0.09
C ALA A 80 14.07 -15.67 0.66
N LEU A 81 15.06 -15.92 1.53
CA LEU A 81 15.96 -14.88 2.03
C LEU A 81 16.75 -14.20 0.91
N MET A 82 17.34 -14.99 -0.01
CA MET A 82 18.08 -14.45 -1.15
C MET A 82 17.16 -13.59 -2.06
N GLY A 83 15.98 -14.11 -2.42
CA GLY A 83 15.00 -13.40 -3.24
C GLY A 83 14.52 -12.10 -2.62
N SER A 84 14.19 -12.12 -1.35
CA SER A 84 13.79 -10.93 -0.57
C SER A 84 14.89 -9.86 -0.56
N ASN A 85 16.15 -10.26 -0.40
CA ASN A 85 17.29 -9.34 -0.47
C ASN A 85 17.49 -8.76 -1.87
N MET A 86 17.35 -9.58 -2.91
CA MET A 86 17.49 -9.14 -4.30
C MET A 86 16.39 -8.17 -4.73
N GLN A 87 15.16 -8.31 -4.26
CA GLN A 87 14.09 -7.33 -4.52
C GLN A 87 14.49 -5.91 -4.08
N ARG A 88 15.17 -5.78 -2.94
CA ARG A 88 15.63 -4.48 -2.41
C ARG A 88 16.79 -3.87 -3.21
N GLN A 89 17.44 -4.64 -4.06
CA GLN A 89 18.55 -4.21 -4.91
C GLN A 89 18.12 -3.92 -6.36
N GLY A 90 16.82 -4.06 -6.66
CA GLY A 90 16.28 -3.78 -7.99
C GLY A 90 16.50 -2.33 -8.41
N VAL A 91 17.04 -2.13 -9.62
CA VAL A 91 17.20 -0.80 -10.21
C VAL A 91 15.88 -0.37 -10.84
N PRO A 92 15.38 0.84 -10.55
CA PRO A 92 14.17 1.36 -11.21
C PRO A 92 14.32 1.38 -12.73
N LEU A 93 13.41 0.74 -13.43
CA LEU A 93 13.40 0.67 -14.88
C LEU A 93 12.72 1.89 -15.47
N LEU A 94 13.06 2.23 -16.74
CA LEU A 94 12.36 3.26 -17.51
C LEU A 94 10.91 2.87 -17.80
N GLN A 95 10.69 1.59 -18.03
CA GLN A 95 9.39 0.98 -18.21
C GLN A 95 9.38 -0.34 -17.44
N SER A 96 8.65 -0.34 -16.36
CA SER A 96 8.37 -1.53 -15.54
C SER A 96 7.00 -2.10 -15.92
N ASP A 97 6.77 -3.35 -15.61
CA ASP A 97 5.48 -4.00 -15.82
C ASP A 97 4.93 -4.48 -14.48
N THR A 98 3.62 -4.32 -14.26
CA THR A 98 2.94 -4.93 -13.11
C THR A 98 3.05 -6.45 -13.20
N PRO A 99 3.30 -7.15 -12.09
CA PRO A 99 3.42 -8.60 -12.09
C PRO A 99 2.07 -9.26 -12.42
N TYR A 100 2.04 -10.22 -13.34
CA TYR A 100 0.84 -11.02 -13.60
C TYR A 100 0.44 -11.89 -12.42
N VAL A 101 1.40 -12.30 -11.61
CA VAL A 101 1.19 -13.06 -10.37
C VAL A 101 1.70 -12.22 -9.22
N GLY A 102 0.80 -11.67 -8.44
CA GLY A 102 1.08 -10.84 -7.28
C GLY A 102 0.58 -11.48 -5.98
N THR A 103 0.91 -10.87 -4.88
CA THR A 103 0.49 -11.28 -3.53
C THR A 103 -0.67 -10.44 -2.99
N GLY A 104 -1.05 -9.37 -3.70
CA GLY A 104 -2.13 -8.46 -3.34
C GLY A 104 -1.74 -7.37 -2.33
N ILE A 105 -0.45 -7.20 -2.04
CA ILE A 105 0.05 -6.10 -1.20
C ILE A 105 0.79 -5.03 -2.01
N GLU A 106 0.93 -5.21 -3.32
CA GLU A 106 1.71 -4.36 -4.22
C GLU A 106 1.19 -2.92 -4.24
N GLU A 107 -0.11 -2.73 -4.37
CA GLU A 107 -0.76 -1.41 -4.33
C GLU A 107 -0.54 -0.74 -2.97
N ARG A 108 -0.74 -1.48 -1.89
CA ARG A 108 -0.56 -0.95 -0.54
C ARG A 108 0.88 -0.52 -0.28
N VAL A 109 1.84 -1.31 -0.74
CA VAL A 109 3.27 -0.98 -0.64
C VAL A 109 3.60 0.28 -1.44
N ALA A 110 3.05 0.44 -2.66
CA ALA A 110 3.24 1.63 -3.46
C ALA A 110 2.70 2.89 -2.76
N ILE A 111 1.51 2.81 -2.16
CA ILE A 111 0.88 3.92 -1.44
C ILE A 111 1.67 4.26 -0.17
N ASP A 112 1.94 3.29 0.69
CA ASP A 112 2.56 3.51 2.00
C ASP A 112 4.03 3.95 1.90
N SER A 113 4.73 3.57 0.82
CA SER A 113 6.09 4.06 0.51
C SER A 113 6.12 5.52 0.06
N LYS A 114 4.96 6.12 -0.23
CA LYS A 114 4.82 7.48 -0.78
C LYS A 114 5.60 7.69 -2.09
N THR A 115 5.76 6.63 -2.86
CA THR A 115 6.37 6.68 -4.19
C THR A 115 5.38 7.24 -5.21
N VAL A 116 4.09 6.93 -5.03
CA VAL A 116 2.97 7.42 -5.82
C VAL A 116 2.35 8.65 -5.17
N GLU A 117 1.73 9.52 -5.98
CA GLU A 117 0.93 10.64 -5.48
C GLU A 117 -0.54 10.25 -5.44
N ILE A 118 -1.22 10.56 -4.34
CA ILE A 118 -2.62 10.22 -4.10
C ILE A 118 -3.48 11.47 -3.93
N ALA A 119 -4.76 11.38 -4.27
CA ALA A 119 -5.72 12.47 -4.10
C ALA A 119 -6.07 12.68 -2.63
N ASP A 120 -5.98 13.93 -2.15
CA ASP A 120 -6.36 14.31 -0.78
C ASP A 120 -7.87 14.50 -0.60
N ILE A 121 -8.57 14.83 -1.69
CA ILE A 121 -10.02 15.09 -1.70
C ILE A 121 -10.69 14.43 -2.91
N ASP A 122 -12.01 14.32 -2.84
CA ASP A 122 -12.84 14.02 -4.02
C ASP A 122 -12.91 15.27 -4.91
N GLY A 123 -12.76 15.08 -6.22
CA GLY A 123 -12.81 16.23 -7.14
C GLY A 123 -12.62 15.84 -8.60
N ILE A 124 -12.33 16.86 -9.42
CA ILE A 124 -12.07 16.73 -10.85
C ILE A 124 -10.68 17.25 -11.15
N ILE A 125 -9.96 16.56 -12.01
CA ILE A 125 -8.64 16.99 -12.46
C ILE A 125 -8.80 18.19 -13.39
N ALA A 126 -8.45 19.38 -12.89
CA ALA A 126 -8.56 20.63 -13.63
C ALA A 126 -7.44 20.75 -14.67
N GLN A 127 -6.23 20.33 -14.34
CA GLN A 127 -5.08 20.35 -15.23
C GLN A 127 -4.06 19.27 -14.91
N VAL A 128 -3.43 18.74 -15.95
CA VAL A 128 -2.32 17.79 -15.87
C VAL A 128 -1.21 18.24 -16.79
N ASP A 129 -0.02 18.32 -16.22
CA ASP A 129 1.24 18.53 -16.95
C ASP A 129 2.25 17.47 -16.51
N ALA A 130 3.34 17.35 -17.24
CA ALA A 130 4.43 16.45 -16.86
C ALA A 130 5.01 16.74 -15.46
N ASN A 131 4.93 17.98 -15.00
CA ASN A 131 5.52 18.44 -13.72
C ASN A 131 4.50 18.64 -12.60
N ARG A 132 3.19 18.73 -12.94
CA ARG A 132 2.19 19.16 -11.98
C ARG A 132 0.80 18.63 -12.32
N ILE A 133 0.07 18.27 -11.28
CA ILE A 133 -1.36 17.93 -11.35
C ILE A 133 -2.12 18.93 -10.48
N VAL A 134 -3.22 19.48 -11.00
CA VAL A 134 -4.12 20.37 -10.26
C VAL A 134 -5.48 19.69 -10.11
N LEU A 135 -5.85 19.43 -8.86
CA LEU A 135 -7.14 18.86 -8.47
C LEU A 135 -8.01 19.96 -7.86
N THR A 136 -9.23 20.08 -8.33
CA THR A 136 -10.23 21.00 -7.78
C THR A 136 -11.57 20.29 -7.66
N LYS A 137 -12.46 20.80 -6.83
CA LYS A 137 -13.78 20.21 -6.64
C LYS A 137 -14.65 20.30 -7.91
N ASP A 138 -14.54 21.41 -8.62
CA ASP A 138 -15.41 21.73 -9.76
C ASP A 138 -14.73 21.53 -11.14
N GLY A 139 -13.44 21.21 -11.16
CA GLY A 139 -12.66 21.08 -12.41
C GLY A 139 -12.25 22.41 -13.05
N GLU A 140 -12.55 23.55 -12.41
CA GLU A 140 -12.21 24.89 -12.91
C GLU A 140 -10.98 25.46 -12.20
N ILE A 141 -10.20 26.26 -12.93
CA ILE A 141 -9.02 26.94 -12.40
C ILE A 141 -9.33 28.40 -12.24
N PRO A 142 -9.46 28.94 -11.02
CA PRO A 142 -9.87 30.33 -10.79
C PRO A 142 -8.76 31.35 -11.02
N VAL A 143 -7.52 30.94 -11.26
CA VAL A 143 -6.34 31.83 -11.34
C VAL A 143 -5.42 31.40 -12.50
N LYS A 144 -4.54 32.28 -12.96
CA LYS A 144 -3.52 31.97 -13.97
C LYS A 144 -2.62 30.82 -13.47
N TYR A 145 -2.42 29.83 -14.31
CA TYR A 145 -1.73 28.55 -14.02
C TYR A 145 -0.40 28.66 -13.25
N LYS A 146 0.42 29.66 -13.56
CA LYS A 146 1.75 29.81 -12.91
C LYS A 146 1.70 30.18 -11.43
N ASP A 147 0.59 30.74 -10.99
CA ASP A 147 0.45 31.29 -9.64
C ASP A 147 -0.43 30.42 -8.74
N ILE A 148 -0.82 29.22 -9.21
CA ILE A 148 -1.68 28.30 -8.45
C ILE A 148 -0.83 27.64 -7.37
N LYS A 149 -1.30 27.79 -6.13
CA LYS A 149 -0.78 27.07 -4.94
C LYS A 149 -1.92 26.31 -4.30
N THR A 150 -1.57 25.28 -3.57
CA THR A 150 -2.54 24.52 -2.76
C THR A 150 -3.24 25.46 -1.80
N ASP A 151 -4.57 25.54 -1.89
CA ASP A 151 -5.43 26.31 -1.00
C ASP A 151 -6.61 25.43 -0.57
N ALA A 152 -6.46 24.82 0.61
CA ALA A 152 -7.46 23.92 1.17
C ALA A 152 -8.81 24.62 1.45
N LYS A 153 -8.84 25.99 1.60
CA LYS A 153 -10.08 26.74 1.78
C LYS A 153 -10.90 26.89 0.48
N LYS A 154 -10.22 26.73 -0.65
CA LYS A 154 -10.84 26.83 -1.99
C LYS A 154 -10.91 25.47 -2.67
N ASP A 155 -10.62 24.37 -1.93
CA ASP A 155 -10.57 23.02 -2.47
C ASP A 155 -9.65 22.89 -3.71
N ILE A 156 -8.52 23.62 -3.70
CA ILE A 156 -7.50 23.56 -4.76
C ILE A 156 -6.27 22.84 -4.20
N PHE A 157 -5.93 21.72 -4.80
CA PHE A 157 -4.76 20.94 -4.46
C PHE A 157 -3.82 20.85 -5.65
N VAL A 158 -2.57 21.16 -5.41
CA VAL A 158 -1.50 21.14 -6.42
C VAL A 158 -0.46 20.13 -6.03
N TYR A 159 -0.25 19.15 -6.89
CA TYR A 159 0.74 18.09 -6.73
C TYR A 159 1.90 18.36 -7.68
N ASP A 160 3.05 18.78 -7.15
CA ASP A 160 4.26 19.00 -7.93
C ASP A 160 5.02 17.67 -8.03
N LEU A 161 5.17 17.15 -9.24
CA LEU A 161 5.77 15.86 -9.52
C LEU A 161 7.30 15.92 -9.53
N ARG A 162 7.93 14.92 -8.94
CA ARG A 162 9.40 14.76 -8.96
C ARG A 162 9.85 14.28 -10.32
N LYS A 163 10.64 15.10 -11.02
CA LYS A 163 11.11 14.79 -12.38
C LYS A 163 12.63 14.60 -12.40
N PHE A 164 13.07 13.41 -12.82
CA PHE A 164 14.46 13.08 -13.09
C PHE A 164 15.44 13.47 -11.95
N MET A 165 14.99 13.30 -10.70
CA MET A 165 15.83 13.60 -9.55
C MET A 165 16.73 12.39 -9.24
N ARG A 166 18.00 12.66 -8.94
CA ARG A 166 18.95 11.63 -8.53
C ARG A 166 18.65 11.18 -7.09
N SER A 167 18.59 9.87 -6.87
CA SER A 167 18.54 9.29 -5.52
C SER A 167 19.94 9.22 -4.88
N ASN A 168 19.99 8.94 -3.56
CA ASN A 168 21.24 8.72 -2.85
C ASN A 168 22.03 7.52 -3.40
N ALA A 169 21.34 6.50 -3.90
CA ALA A 169 21.94 5.31 -4.52
C ALA A 169 22.32 5.52 -6.00
N GLY A 170 22.19 6.75 -6.53
CA GLY A 170 22.51 7.06 -7.93
C GLY A 170 21.46 6.62 -8.94
N THR A 171 20.26 6.23 -8.49
CA THR A 171 19.11 5.91 -9.35
C THR A 171 18.28 7.15 -9.65
N CYS A 172 17.29 7.04 -10.54
CA CYS A 172 16.46 8.15 -10.97
C CYS A 172 15.06 8.07 -10.36
N PHE A 173 14.64 9.13 -9.67
CA PHE A 173 13.24 9.35 -9.31
C PHE A 173 12.54 10.11 -10.43
N ASN A 174 11.50 9.55 -10.98
CA ASN A 174 10.67 10.22 -11.98
C ASN A 174 9.22 9.81 -11.77
N GLN A 175 8.36 10.79 -11.47
CA GLN A 175 6.93 10.57 -11.35
C GLN A 175 6.23 10.90 -12.67
N LYS A 176 5.23 10.10 -13.03
CA LYS A 176 4.44 10.23 -14.25
C LYS A 176 2.96 10.31 -13.89
N PRO A 177 2.20 11.33 -14.37
CA PRO A 177 0.75 11.35 -14.17
C PRO A 177 0.10 10.17 -14.90
N ILE A 178 -0.89 9.54 -14.26
CA ILE A 178 -1.70 8.47 -14.84
C ILE A 178 -3.15 8.91 -15.10
N VAL A 179 -3.51 10.11 -14.60
CA VAL A 179 -4.85 10.69 -14.75
C VAL A 179 -4.90 11.67 -15.91
N SER A 180 -6.11 11.89 -16.43
CA SER A 180 -6.37 12.81 -17.53
C SER A 180 -7.15 14.05 -17.07
N ARG A 181 -7.01 15.18 -17.80
CA ARG A 181 -7.78 16.38 -17.51
C ARG A 181 -9.28 16.10 -17.64
N GLY A 182 -10.07 16.61 -16.69
CA GLY A 182 -11.52 16.42 -16.62
C GLY A 182 -11.96 15.09 -16.00
N GLU A 183 -11.03 14.26 -15.58
CA GLU A 183 -11.32 12.99 -14.94
C GLU A 183 -11.79 13.21 -13.49
N PRO A 184 -12.92 12.60 -13.07
CA PRO A 184 -13.34 12.59 -11.67
C PRO A 184 -12.47 11.62 -10.88
N VAL A 185 -11.97 12.08 -9.73
CA VAL A 185 -11.15 11.27 -8.82
C VAL A 185 -11.73 11.27 -7.42
N LYS A 186 -11.51 10.18 -6.71
CA LYS A 186 -11.89 10.01 -5.31
C LYS A 186 -10.70 10.22 -4.40
N LYS A 187 -10.95 10.62 -3.18
CA LYS A 187 -9.94 10.67 -2.13
C LYS A 187 -9.25 9.31 -1.98
N GLY A 188 -7.92 9.33 -1.95
CA GLY A 188 -7.09 8.13 -1.88
C GLY A 188 -6.78 7.48 -3.24
N GLN A 189 -7.38 7.95 -4.34
CA GLN A 189 -7.05 7.48 -5.69
C GLN A 189 -5.67 7.95 -6.10
N ILE A 190 -4.91 7.09 -6.79
CA ILE A 190 -3.57 7.38 -7.26
C ILE A 190 -3.63 8.29 -8.48
N LEU A 191 -2.85 9.37 -8.45
CA LEU A 191 -2.79 10.41 -9.47
C LEU A 191 -1.56 10.29 -10.37
N ALA A 192 -0.45 9.84 -9.79
CA ALA A 192 0.82 9.70 -10.50
C ALA A 192 1.61 8.51 -10.00
N ASP A 193 2.19 7.78 -10.94
CA ASP A 193 3.15 6.73 -10.67
C ASP A 193 4.53 7.30 -10.34
N GLY A 194 5.28 6.57 -9.53
CA GLY A 194 6.65 6.87 -9.18
C GLY A 194 7.67 5.91 -9.78
N ALA A 195 8.84 5.86 -9.16
CA ALA A 195 9.86 4.88 -9.53
C ALA A 195 9.40 3.46 -9.16
N SER A 196 9.62 2.49 -10.05
CA SER A 196 9.24 1.08 -9.87
C SER A 196 7.74 0.88 -9.55
N THR A 197 6.88 1.70 -10.13
CA THR A 197 5.43 1.55 -10.06
C THR A 197 4.81 1.67 -11.44
N GLN A 198 3.69 1.00 -11.64
CA GLN A 198 2.86 1.09 -12.83
C GLN A 198 1.38 0.98 -12.44
N ASP A 199 0.58 1.91 -12.93
CA ASP A 199 -0.86 1.98 -12.65
C ASP A 199 -1.21 1.90 -11.14
N GLY A 200 -0.33 2.47 -10.31
CA GLY A 200 -0.49 2.51 -8.87
C GLY A 200 0.00 1.27 -8.12
N GLU A 201 0.47 0.25 -8.81
CA GLU A 201 1.02 -0.96 -8.20
C GLU A 201 2.55 -0.99 -8.27
N LEU A 202 3.16 -1.70 -7.32
CA LEU A 202 4.60 -1.93 -7.32
C LEU A 202 5.00 -2.81 -8.51
N ALA A 203 5.94 -2.31 -9.32
CA ALA A 203 6.46 -2.96 -10.51
C ALA A 203 7.98 -2.88 -10.52
N ILE A 204 8.65 -3.88 -9.94
CA ILE A 204 10.12 -3.88 -9.76
C ILE A 204 10.83 -4.24 -11.07
N GLY A 205 10.21 -5.05 -11.92
CA GLY A 205 10.83 -5.60 -13.11
C GLY A 205 9.93 -5.60 -14.33
N ARG A 206 10.15 -6.56 -15.24
CA ARG A 206 9.31 -6.81 -16.41
C ARG A 206 8.90 -8.27 -16.46
N ASN A 207 7.71 -8.52 -16.98
CA ASN A 207 7.26 -9.89 -17.22
C ASN A 207 8.00 -10.47 -18.40
N ILE A 208 8.58 -11.66 -18.22
CA ILE A 208 9.30 -12.39 -19.27
C ILE A 208 8.74 -13.80 -19.36
N LEU A 209 8.66 -14.31 -20.60
CA LEU A 209 8.37 -15.70 -20.85
C LEU A 209 9.68 -16.47 -20.90
N VAL A 210 9.76 -17.56 -20.13
CA VAL A 210 10.93 -18.44 -20.06
C VAL A 210 10.58 -19.81 -20.62
#